data_135373f396f279d7a32dc9388a585777
#
_entry.id   135373f396f279d7a32dc9388a585777
#
_cell.length_a   1.000
_cell.length_b   1.000
_cell.length_c   1.000
_cell.angle_alpha   90.00
_cell.angle_beta   90.00
_cell.angle_gamma   90.00
#
_symmetry.space_group_name_H-M   'P 1'
#
loop_
_entity.id
_entity.type
_entity.pdbx_description
1 polymer ?
#
loop_
_entity_poly.entity_id
_entity_poly.type
_entity_poly.pdbx_seq_one_letter_code
_entity_poly.pdbx_strand_id
1 'polypeptide(L)'
;MKYYDRKIVQYATEFKDTMMNLRDSELFVKDDVFFQFSNACCGDTSCLLAEYLGSKGIPTLYVWGDYEGQTHAWLVVNDERVFLPTPQNIVLPKEIKNLYDSYGGISKFNNVRYTEEDVCEGLIVDITADQFGEEYVYVGYINDFYRRF
;
A
#
# COMPACT_ATOMS: atom_id res chain seq x y z
N MET A 1 -3.75 16.25 11.73
CA MET A 1 -3.17 15.57 10.57
C MET A 1 -2.28 16.54 9.82
N LYS A 2 -1.05 16.17 9.56
CA LYS A 2 -0.10 17.00 8.83
C LYS A 2 -0.49 17.10 7.35
N TYR A 3 0.06 18.10 6.64
CA TYR A 3 -0.30 18.34 5.25
C TYR A 3 -0.14 17.10 4.36
N TYR A 4 1.01 16.43 4.45
CA TYR A 4 1.23 15.26 3.60
C TYR A 4 0.46 14.02 4.07
N ASP A 5 0.00 13.97 5.31
CA ASP A 5 -0.88 12.88 5.77
C ASP A 5 -2.19 12.90 4.97
N ARG A 6 -2.74 14.09 4.73
CA ARG A 6 -3.93 14.26 3.89
C ARG A 6 -3.68 13.84 2.46
N LYS A 7 -2.47 14.16 1.95
CA LYS A 7 -2.08 13.73 0.60
C LYS A 7 -1.93 12.23 0.51
N ILE A 8 -1.40 11.59 1.53
CA ILE A 8 -1.29 10.14 1.59
C ILE A 8 -2.69 9.51 1.56
N VAL A 9 -3.62 10.01 2.35
CA VAL A 9 -5.02 9.54 2.32
C VAL A 9 -5.61 9.68 0.92
N GLN A 10 -5.42 10.84 0.30
CA GLN A 10 -5.91 11.09 -1.05
C GLN A 10 -5.33 10.09 -2.04
N TYR A 11 -4.02 9.93 -2.07
CA TYR A 11 -3.35 9.04 -3.03
C TYR A 11 -3.70 7.58 -2.79
N ALA A 12 -3.75 7.14 -1.54
CA ALA A 12 -4.12 5.77 -1.21
C ALA A 12 -5.56 5.47 -1.61
N THR A 13 -6.47 6.41 -1.38
CA THR A 13 -7.88 6.28 -1.77
C THR A 13 -8.04 6.23 -3.28
N GLU A 14 -7.37 7.14 -4.01
CA GLU A 14 -7.38 7.14 -5.48
C GLU A 14 -6.86 5.82 -6.04
N PHE A 15 -5.79 5.30 -5.46
CA PHE A 15 -5.22 4.02 -5.89
C PHE A 15 -6.22 2.89 -5.65
N LYS A 16 -6.77 2.79 -4.44
CA LYS A 16 -7.71 1.71 -4.11
C LYS A 16 -8.96 1.79 -4.97
N ASP A 17 -9.54 2.97 -5.13
CA ASP A 17 -10.73 3.16 -5.95
C ASP A 17 -10.48 2.72 -7.39
N THR A 18 -9.30 3.03 -7.94
CA THR A 18 -8.93 2.62 -9.29
C THR A 18 -8.81 1.09 -9.37
N MET A 19 -8.16 0.46 -8.40
CA MET A 19 -8.03 -1.00 -8.36
C MET A 19 -9.40 -1.68 -8.22
N MET A 20 -10.30 -1.12 -7.42
CA MET A 20 -11.67 -1.63 -7.27
C MET A 20 -12.43 -1.53 -8.60
N ASN A 21 -12.27 -0.43 -9.33
CA ASN A 21 -12.89 -0.25 -10.64
C ASN A 21 -12.34 -1.25 -11.66
N LEU A 22 -11.03 -1.51 -11.65
CA LEU A 22 -10.42 -2.51 -12.53
C LEU A 22 -10.98 -3.90 -12.23
N ARG A 23 -11.13 -4.24 -10.95
CA ARG A 23 -11.73 -5.50 -10.54
C ARG A 23 -13.18 -5.61 -11.00
N ASP A 24 -13.97 -4.57 -10.77
CA ASP A 24 -15.40 -4.57 -11.10
C ASP A 24 -15.63 -4.56 -12.61
N SER A 25 -14.68 -4.06 -13.38
CA SER A 25 -14.70 -4.09 -14.86
C SER A 25 -14.16 -5.41 -15.42
N GLU A 26 -13.88 -6.39 -14.56
CA GLU A 26 -13.40 -7.72 -14.95
C GLU A 26 -12.08 -7.71 -15.73
N LEU A 27 -11.22 -6.72 -15.45
CA LEU A 27 -9.90 -6.61 -16.08
C LEU A 27 -8.86 -7.54 -15.45
N PHE A 28 -9.12 -8.06 -14.26
CA PHE A 28 -8.25 -9.06 -13.62
C PHE A 28 -8.72 -10.45 -14.00
N VAL A 29 -7.83 -11.27 -14.58
CA VAL A 29 -8.15 -12.65 -14.94
C VAL A 29 -8.23 -13.52 -13.68
N LYS A 30 -8.92 -14.66 -13.79
CA LYS A 30 -9.20 -15.54 -12.65
C LYS A 30 -7.97 -16.00 -11.89
N ASP A 31 -6.84 -16.21 -12.57
CA ASP A 31 -5.59 -16.65 -11.93
C ASP A 31 -4.71 -15.49 -11.47
N ASP A 32 -5.15 -14.25 -11.66
CA ASP A 32 -4.43 -13.07 -11.24
C ASP A 32 -4.50 -12.90 -9.72
N VAL A 33 -3.39 -12.46 -9.11
CA VAL A 33 -3.32 -12.21 -7.67
C VAL A 33 -4.34 -11.15 -7.22
N PHE A 34 -4.72 -10.23 -8.10
CA PHE A 34 -5.68 -9.16 -7.79
C PHE A 34 -7.13 -9.54 -8.12
N PHE A 35 -7.41 -10.76 -8.56
CA PHE A 35 -8.76 -11.16 -8.96
C PHE A 35 -9.77 -10.94 -7.83
N GLN A 36 -9.38 -11.18 -6.59
CA GLN A 36 -10.21 -10.97 -5.40
C GLN A 36 -9.83 -9.70 -4.63
N PHE A 37 -9.27 -8.71 -5.32
CA PHE A 37 -8.88 -7.46 -4.67
C PHE A 37 -10.09 -6.91 -3.86
N SER A 38 -9.97 -6.59 -2.65
CA SER A 38 -8.84 -6.37 -1.73
C SER A 38 -8.48 -7.59 -0.86
N ASN A 39 -8.96 -8.76 -1.18
CA ASN A 39 -8.70 -9.99 -0.42
C ASN A 39 -7.52 -10.75 -1.02
N ALA A 40 -6.76 -11.43 -0.16
CA ALA A 40 -5.69 -12.36 -0.54
C ALA A 40 -4.55 -11.74 -1.36
N CYS A 41 -4.38 -10.44 -1.36
CA CYS A 41 -3.36 -9.76 -2.16
C CYS A 41 -2.64 -8.62 -1.43
N CYS A 42 -2.63 -8.64 -0.10
CA CYS A 42 -2.08 -7.52 0.69
C CYS A 42 -0.60 -7.23 0.37
N GLY A 43 0.21 -8.28 0.15
CA GLY A 43 1.61 -8.09 -0.19
C GLY A 43 1.80 -7.43 -1.56
N ASP A 44 1.16 -7.97 -2.58
CA ASP A 44 1.26 -7.43 -3.94
C ASP A 44 0.65 -6.03 -4.03
N THR A 45 -0.48 -5.82 -3.36
CA THR A 45 -1.12 -4.51 -3.30
C THR A 45 -0.21 -3.47 -2.66
N SER A 46 0.43 -3.83 -1.53
CA SER A 46 1.37 -2.93 -0.86
C SER A 46 2.54 -2.56 -1.77
N CYS A 47 3.06 -3.51 -2.54
CA CYS A 47 4.15 -3.26 -3.48
C CYS A 47 3.74 -2.29 -4.59
N LEU A 48 2.56 -2.47 -5.19
CA LEU A 48 2.07 -1.56 -6.21
C LEU A 48 1.78 -0.17 -5.63
N LEU A 49 1.16 -0.12 -4.46
CA LEU A 49 0.89 1.15 -3.78
C LEU A 49 2.20 1.88 -3.46
N ALA A 50 3.23 1.14 -3.05
CA ALA A 50 4.55 1.73 -2.78
C ALA A 50 5.11 2.42 -4.02
N GLU A 51 4.96 1.84 -5.20
CA GLU A 51 5.40 2.47 -6.45
C GLU A 51 4.58 3.73 -6.76
N TYR A 52 3.27 3.66 -6.55
CA TYR A 52 2.41 4.82 -6.77
C TYR A 52 2.78 5.97 -5.84
N LEU A 53 2.90 5.69 -4.53
CA LEU A 53 3.30 6.70 -3.55
C LEU A 53 4.72 7.21 -3.81
N GLY A 54 5.63 6.32 -4.19
CA GLY A 54 7.00 6.71 -4.55
C GLY A 54 7.04 7.72 -5.69
N SER A 55 6.15 7.58 -6.69
CA SER A 55 6.03 8.53 -7.78
C SER A 55 5.57 9.91 -7.31
N LYS A 56 4.96 10.00 -6.13
CA LYS A 56 4.52 11.26 -5.51
C LYS A 56 5.55 11.83 -4.55
N GLY A 57 6.74 11.22 -4.46
CA GLY A 57 7.79 11.65 -3.54
C GLY A 57 7.60 11.12 -2.12
N ILE A 58 6.79 10.09 -1.93
CA ILE A 58 6.51 9.49 -0.63
C ILE A 58 7.10 8.09 -0.58
N PRO A 59 8.35 7.93 -0.11
CA PRO A 59 8.94 6.60 0.05
C PRO A 59 8.27 5.87 1.20
N THR A 60 8.10 4.57 1.04
CA THR A 60 7.44 3.72 2.03
C THR A 60 8.32 2.52 2.36
N LEU A 61 8.05 1.91 3.51
CA LEU A 61 8.65 0.66 3.94
C LEU A 61 7.58 -0.43 3.92
N TYR A 62 7.92 -1.59 3.38
CA TYR A 62 7.04 -2.75 3.37
C TYR A 62 7.18 -3.50 4.69
N VAL A 63 6.06 -3.72 5.36
CA VAL A 63 5.99 -4.44 6.64
C VAL A 63 4.99 -5.58 6.51
N TRP A 64 5.33 -6.74 7.07
CA TRP A 64 4.39 -7.85 7.14
C TRP A 64 4.52 -8.56 8.48
N GLY A 65 3.44 -9.25 8.86
CA GLY A 65 3.43 -10.03 10.08
C GLY A 65 2.48 -11.21 9.98
N ASP A 66 2.51 -12.05 11.01
CA ASP A 66 1.70 -13.27 11.11
C ASP A 66 0.99 -13.28 12.46
N TYR A 67 -0.30 -13.62 12.45
CA TYR A 67 -1.08 -13.82 13.66
C TYR A 67 -2.00 -15.02 13.47
N GLU A 68 -1.76 -16.05 14.26
CA GLU A 68 -2.55 -17.30 14.20
C GLU A 68 -2.66 -17.89 12.79
N GLY A 69 -1.55 -17.86 12.05
CA GLY A 69 -1.49 -18.41 10.69
C GLY A 69 -2.01 -17.46 9.61
N GLN A 70 -2.53 -16.30 9.98
CA GLN A 70 -2.93 -15.27 9.01
C GLN A 70 -1.80 -14.27 8.84
N THR A 71 -1.40 -14.04 7.58
CA THR A 71 -0.41 -13.04 7.26
C THR A 71 -1.09 -11.76 6.78
N HIS A 72 -0.47 -10.62 7.07
CA HIS A 72 -0.92 -9.34 6.58
C HIS A 72 0.29 -8.46 6.28
N ALA A 73 0.17 -7.62 5.25
CA ALA A 73 1.22 -6.70 4.86
C ALA A 73 0.64 -5.30 4.67
N TRP A 74 1.44 -4.32 4.98
CA TRP A 74 1.07 -2.91 4.84
C TRP A 74 2.31 -2.07 4.61
N LEU A 75 2.13 -0.77 4.39
CA LEU A 75 3.22 0.17 4.22
C LEU A 75 3.35 1.06 5.44
N VAL A 76 4.57 1.53 5.68
CA VAL A 76 4.86 2.51 6.74
C VAL A 76 5.59 3.69 6.10
N VAL A 77 5.13 4.89 6.39
CA VAL A 77 5.77 6.15 5.98
C VAL A 77 6.47 6.73 7.19
N ASN A 78 7.76 7.01 7.04
CA ASN A 78 8.52 7.74 8.04
C ASN A 78 8.64 9.20 7.59
N ASP A 79 8.13 10.13 8.41
CA ASP A 79 8.11 11.56 8.13
C ASP A 79 9.48 12.12 7.71
N GLU A 80 10.55 11.61 8.33
CA GLU A 80 11.90 12.07 8.06
C GLU A 80 12.42 11.66 6.68
N ARG A 81 11.75 10.71 6.03
CA ARG A 81 12.12 10.18 4.72
C ARG A 81 11.25 10.71 3.58
N VAL A 82 10.25 11.51 3.92
CA VAL A 82 9.38 12.11 2.89
C VAL A 82 10.09 13.30 2.30
N PHE A 83 10.39 13.21 1.02
CA PHE A 83 10.97 14.31 0.26
C PHE A 83 9.89 14.91 -0.62
N LEU A 84 9.86 16.25 -0.70
CA LEU A 84 8.93 16.95 -1.56
C LEU A 84 9.59 17.55 -2.82
N PRO A 85 10.74 17.06 -3.34
CA PRO A 85 11.12 17.43 -4.69
C PRO A 85 10.09 16.85 -5.65
N THR A 86 9.79 17.55 -6.72
CA THR A 86 8.87 17.06 -7.74
C THR A 86 9.46 15.80 -8.36
N PRO A 87 8.83 14.64 -8.20
CA PRO A 87 9.34 13.42 -8.81
C PRO A 87 9.29 13.55 -10.34
N GLN A 88 10.30 12.99 -11.02
CA GLN A 88 10.38 13.09 -12.48
C GLN A 88 9.33 12.26 -13.19
N ASN A 89 8.83 11.20 -12.56
CA ASN A 89 7.88 10.26 -13.16
C ASN A 89 6.64 10.10 -12.26
N ILE A 90 5.82 11.14 -12.21
CA ILE A 90 4.58 11.10 -11.44
C ILE A 90 3.57 10.21 -12.16
N VAL A 91 3.06 9.20 -11.45
CA VAL A 91 1.98 8.33 -11.96
C VAL A 91 0.64 8.96 -11.61
N LEU A 92 -0.18 9.19 -12.62
CA LEU A 92 -1.54 9.69 -12.43
C LEU A 92 -2.51 8.53 -12.15
N PRO A 93 -3.66 8.78 -11.50
CA PRO A 93 -4.62 7.70 -11.23
C PRO A 93 -5.01 6.89 -12.46
N LYS A 94 -5.17 7.54 -13.62
CA LYS A 94 -5.49 6.87 -14.89
C LYS A 94 -4.38 5.94 -15.39
N GLU A 95 -3.17 6.08 -14.85
CA GLU A 95 -2.00 5.29 -15.27
C GLU A 95 -1.73 4.10 -14.33
N ILE A 96 -2.54 3.92 -13.28
CA ILE A 96 -2.36 2.83 -12.33
C ILE A 96 -2.43 1.47 -13.02
N LYS A 97 -3.26 1.34 -14.06
CA LYS A 97 -3.32 0.12 -14.85
C LYS A 97 -1.97 -0.23 -15.47
N ASN A 98 -1.18 0.79 -15.85
CA ASN A 98 0.16 0.55 -16.40
C ASN A 98 1.12 -0.01 -15.35
N LEU A 99 1.00 0.42 -14.08
CA LEU A 99 1.75 -0.18 -12.99
C LEU A 99 1.37 -1.65 -12.82
N TYR A 100 0.08 -1.95 -12.84
CA TYR A 100 -0.40 -3.32 -12.76
C TYR A 100 0.12 -4.16 -13.95
N ASP A 101 0.03 -3.64 -15.17
CA ASP A 101 0.44 -4.36 -16.39
C ASP A 101 1.95 -4.69 -16.37
N SER A 102 2.77 -3.85 -15.73
CA SER A 102 4.22 -4.05 -15.65
C SER A 102 4.66 -4.75 -14.37
N TYR A 103 3.72 -5.14 -13.50
CA TYR A 103 4.03 -5.71 -12.20
C TYR A 103 4.61 -7.12 -12.34
N GLY A 104 5.79 -7.33 -11.76
CA GLY A 104 6.49 -8.62 -11.82
C GLY A 104 6.46 -9.44 -10.53
N GLY A 105 5.63 -9.04 -9.55
CA GLY A 105 5.55 -9.72 -8.26
C GLY A 105 6.25 -8.97 -7.13
N ILE A 106 6.14 -9.49 -5.91
CA ILE A 106 6.59 -8.78 -4.71
C ILE A 106 8.10 -8.87 -4.47
N SER A 107 8.83 -9.65 -5.28
CA SER A 107 10.24 -9.96 -5.05
C SER A 107 11.16 -8.74 -4.93
N LYS A 108 10.85 -7.64 -5.60
CA LYS A 108 11.68 -6.43 -5.55
C LYS A 108 11.67 -5.73 -4.17
N PHE A 109 10.76 -6.12 -3.27
CA PHE A 109 10.69 -5.58 -1.92
C PHE A 109 11.16 -6.57 -0.85
N ASN A 110 11.57 -7.78 -1.23
CA ASN A 110 11.99 -8.81 -0.30
C ASN A 110 13.23 -8.44 0.53
N ASN A 111 14.02 -7.48 0.05
CA ASN A 111 15.24 -7.03 0.72
C ASN A 111 15.08 -5.70 1.44
N VAL A 112 13.87 -5.15 1.49
CA VAL A 112 13.64 -3.91 2.22
C VAL A 112 13.74 -4.19 3.71
N ARG A 113 14.65 -3.47 4.37
CA ARG A 113 14.87 -3.59 5.80
C ARG A 113 14.25 -2.41 6.52
N TYR A 114 13.64 -2.69 7.66
CA TYR A 114 13.07 -1.68 8.53
C TYR A 114 13.49 -1.96 9.98
N THR A 115 13.55 -0.91 10.79
CA THR A 115 13.84 -1.04 12.22
C THR A 115 12.54 -1.17 12.99
N GLU A 116 12.61 -1.64 14.23
CA GLU A 116 11.47 -1.67 15.13
C GLU A 116 10.86 -0.27 15.31
N GLU A 117 11.70 0.76 15.36
CA GLU A 117 11.28 2.15 15.44
C GLU A 117 10.45 2.55 14.22
N ASP A 118 10.90 2.20 13.01
CA ASP A 118 10.15 2.46 11.78
C ASP A 118 8.76 1.84 11.85
N VAL A 119 8.66 0.61 12.36
CA VAL A 119 7.39 -0.12 12.46
C VAL A 119 6.46 0.52 13.49
N CYS A 120 7.00 0.96 14.63
CA CYS A 120 6.19 1.43 15.77
C CYS A 120 5.84 2.92 15.69
N GLU A 121 6.69 3.73 15.07
CA GLU A 121 6.54 5.20 15.06
C GLU A 121 6.10 5.76 13.71
N GLY A 122 6.22 4.98 12.63
CA GLY A 122 5.83 5.41 11.31
C GLY A 122 4.32 5.46 11.10
N LEU A 123 3.91 6.19 10.06
CA LEU A 123 2.52 6.28 9.68
C LEU A 123 2.15 5.09 8.80
N ILE A 124 1.22 4.26 9.26
CA ILE A 124 0.74 3.11 8.49
C ILE A 124 -0.14 3.57 7.34
N VAL A 125 0.07 2.98 6.16
CA VAL A 125 -0.81 3.14 5.01
C VAL A 125 -1.23 1.74 4.56
N ASP A 126 -2.51 1.43 4.71
CA ASP A 126 -3.04 0.11 4.45
C ASP A 126 -4.39 0.21 3.73
N ILE A 127 -4.47 -0.41 2.57
CA ILE A 127 -5.69 -0.39 1.75
C ILE A 127 -6.33 -1.78 1.62
N THR A 128 -5.85 -2.76 2.37
CA THR A 128 -6.40 -4.12 2.34
C THR A 128 -6.86 -4.63 3.72
N ALA A 129 -6.81 -3.78 4.75
CA ALA A 129 -7.25 -4.17 6.09
C ALA A 129 -8.76 -4.43 6.15
N ASP A 130 -9.53 -3.92 5.19
CA ASP A 130 -10.97 -4.16 5.12
C ASP A 130 -11.31 -5.64 4.94
N GLN A 131 -10.38 -6.47 4.44
CA GLN A 131 -10.57 -7.92 4.41
C GLN A 131 -10.73 -8.51 5.81
N PHE A 132 -10.28 -7.81 6.85
CA PHE A 132 -10.41 -8.22 8.26
C PHE A 132 -11.49 -7.41 8.99
N GLY A 133 -12.34 -6.67 8.26
CA GLY A 133 -13.38 -5.86 8.87
C GLY A 133 -12.94 -4.48 9.34
N GLU A 134 -11.73 -4.06 8.99
CA GLU A 134 -11.19 -2.74 9.32
C GLU A 134 -11.58 -1.69 8.27
N GLU A 135 -11.05 -0.47 8.40
CA GLU A 135 -11.38 0.64 7.51
C GLU A 135 -11.00 0.36 6.05
N TYR A 136 -11.75 0.96 5.13
CA TYR A 136 -11.49 0.87 3.68
C TYR A 136 -10.07 1.31 3.31
N VAL A 137 -9.63 2.45 3.87
CA VAL A 137 -8.26 2.94 3.78
C VAL A 137 -7.85 3.37 5.17
N TYR A 138 -6.79 2.78 5.70
CA TYR A 138 -6.24 3.17 6.99
C TYR A 138 -4.96 3.97 6.78
N VAL A 139 -4.93 5.18 7.32
CA VAL A 139 -3.72 6.01 7.40
C VAL A 139 -3.63 6.53 8.82
N GLY A 140 -2.69 6.04 9.58
CA GLY A 140 -2.56 6.42 10.98
C GLY A 140 -1.42 5.68 11.67
N TYR A 141 -1.26 5.94 12.95
CA TYR A 141 -0.23 5.26 13.73
C TYR A 141 -0.66 3.86 14.11
N ILE A 142 0.30 3.05 14.56
CA ILE A 142 0.06 1.67 14.96
C ILE A 142 -1.03 1.60 16.03
N ASN A 143 -1.91 0.62 15.92
CA ASN A 143 -2.99 0.36 16.86
C ASN A 143 -3.01 -1.13 17.23
N ASP A 144 -4.01 -1.55 18.01
CA ASP A 144 -4.09 -2.92 18.50
C ASP A 144 -4.24 -3.95 17.37
N PHE A 145 -4.90 -3.58 16.25
CA PHE A 145 -5.02 -4.47 15.10
C PHE A 145 -3.64 -4.83 14.56
N TYR A 146 -2.79 -3.83 14.30
CA TYR A 146 -1.47 -4.05 13.71
C TYR A 146 -0.48 -4.69 14.68
N ARG A 147 -0.65 -4.46 15.98
CA ARG A 147 0.23 -5.06 16.99
C ARG A 147 0.11 -6.58 17.08
N ARG A 148 -0.96 -7.16 16.55
CA ARG A 148 -1.14 -8.60 16.51
C ARG A 148 -0.16 -9.30 15.60
N PHE A 149 0.24 -8.64 14.54
CA PHE A 149 1.07 -9.23 13.49
C PHE A 149 2.58 -9.12 13.73
#